data_b0e4e68e2ba98b84393d5519ebae1f30
#
_entry.id   b0e4e68e2ba98b84393d5519ebae1f30
#
_cell.length_a   1.000
_cell.length_b   1.000
_cell.length_c   1.000
_cell.angle_alpha   90.00
_cell.angle_beta   90.00
_cell.angle_gamma   90.00
#
_symmetry.space_group_name_H-M   'P 1'
#
loop_
_entity.id
_entity.type
_entity.pdbx_description
1 polymer ?
#
loop_
_entity_poly.entity_id
_entity_poly.type
_entity_poly.pdbx_seq_one_letter_code
_entity_poly.pdbx_strand_id
1 'polypeptide(L)'
;MKDYYGILGVNRDSSADEIKKSYRKLSKQYHPDVNPDGEDKFKEIAEAYDVLSNPDKKQKYDNPGGGGMGFEDFLSQMGFNTNPFGGGRRKTAPEKIIKLDITPFDSYRSINKEITYRRETACNTCGGSGGDRVTCAACQGAGVRVRQFGQPPFQQILQETCGHCKGKGFTITRGCVDCGSLGTKGEYKTMTIALQHGIDDGEYYRVEQGGDYHNGVYGNLLIKIHMTTNDNWEKVGDDFFYTNYMSYSDLLKESCEIPHPDGTLSVKYPELFDSSKPMRVRGKGFRRERIGDLYIKNIVKFKKDEIKVD
;
A
#
# COMPACT_ATOMS: atom_id res chain seq x y z
N MET A 1 -28.93 13.27 23.24
CA MET A 1 -28.69 13.41 21.79
C MET A 1 -27.86 14.69 21.61
N LYS A 2 -26.71 14.64 20.97
CA LYS A 2 -25.85 15.83 20.79
C LYS A 2 -26.53 16.80 19.81
N ASP A 3 -26.49 18.10 20.11
CA ASP A 3 -27.05 19.14 19.23
C ASP A 3 -25.98 19.56 18.19
N TYR A 4 -25.97 18.90 17.03
CA TYR A 4 -24.99 19.18 15.97
C TYR A 4 -25.16 20.58 15.33
N TYR A 5 -26.36 21.11 15.31
CA TYR A 5 -26.59 22.49 14.84
C TYR A 5 -26.00 23.51 15.81
N GLY A 6 -26.18 23.29 17.12
CA GLY A 6 -25.58 24.11 18.16
C GLY A 6 -24.05 24.04 18.18
N ILE A 7 -23.46 22.86 17.94
CA ILE A 7 -21.99 22.65 17.87
C ILE A 7 -21.38 23.45 16.72
N LEU A 8 -22.03 23.46 15.56
CA LEU A 8 -21.57 24.24 14.40
C LEU A 8 -22.02 25.72 14.45
N GLY A 9 -22.89 26.11 15.38
CA GLY A 9 -23.43 27.46 15.48
C GLY A 9 -24.26 27.86 14.26
N VAL A 10 -25.04 26.93 13.70
CA VAL A 10 -25.88 27.15 12.52
C VAL A 10 -27.34 26.78 12.85
N ASN A 11 -28.30 27.32 12.12
CA ASN A 11 -29.70 26.99 12.27
C ASN A 11 -30.05 25.68 11.53
N ARG A 12 -31.15 25.03 11.91
CA ARG A 12 -31.64 23.79 11.25
C ARG A 12 -31.95 23.99 9.76
N ASP A 13 -32.36 25.20 9.38
CA ASP A 13 -32.67 25.57 8.00
C ASP A 13 -31.44 26.06 7.20
N SER A 14 -30.26 26.02 7.80
CA SER A 14 -29.03 26.48 7.15
C SER A 14 -28.68 25.63 5.92
N SER A 15 -28.23 26.31 4.87
CA SER A 15 -27.77 25.69 3.64
C SER A 15 -26.49 24.89 3.82
N ALA A 16 -26.19 23.97 2.90
CA ALA A 16 -24.96 23.18 2.91
C ALA A 16 -23.70 24.05 2.87
N ASP A 17 -23.77 25.21 2.20
CA ASP A 17 -22.68 26.16 2.10
C ASP A 17 -22.43 26.89 3.43
N GLU A 18 -23.48 27.22 4.17
CA GLU A 18 -23.35 27.83 5.51
C GLU A 18 -22.76 26.83 6.52
N ILE A 19 -23.22 25.59 6.49
CA ILE A 19 -22.67 24.50 7.31
C ILE A 19 -21.17 24.32 7.02
N LYS A 20 -20.79 24.28 5.74
CA LYS A 20 -19.40 24.17 5.30
C LYS A 20 -18.54 25.39 5.72
N LYS A 21 -19.09 26.58 5.64
CA LYS A 21 -18.40 27.83 6.03
C LYS A 21 -18.16 27.86 7.55
N SER A 22 -19.15 27.48 8.33
CA SER A 22 -19.02 27.40 9.79
C SER A 22 -18.01 26.34 10.22
N TYR A 23 -18.06 25.14 9.61
CA TYR A 23 -17.08 24.08 9.85
C TYR A 23 -15.64 24.57 9.59
N ARG A 24 -15.38 25.22 8.44
CA ARG A 24 -14.03 25.75 8.10
C ARG A 24 -13.53 26.77 9.11
N LYS A 25 -14.42 27.62 9.62
CA LYS A 25 -14.09 28.64 10.62
C LYS A 25 -13.71 27.98 11.95
N LEU A 26 -14.54 27.06 12.44
CA LEU A 26 -14.35 26.38 13.72
C LEU A 26 -13.16 25.40 13.67
N SER A 27 -12.98 24.67 12.57
CA SER A 27 -11.84 23.76 12.40
C SER A 27 -10.50 24.50 12.42
N LYS A 28 -10.43 25.72 11.85
CA LYS A 28 -9.22 26.54 11.91
C LYS A 28 -8.96 27.08 13.31
N GLN A 29 -10.02 27.38 14.07
CA GLN A 29 -9.93 27.91 15.44
C GLN A 29 -9.52 26.85 16.47
N TYR A 30 -9.98 25.58 16.29
CA TYR A 30 -9.76 24.47 17.21
C TYR A 30 -8.80 23.41 16.65
N HIS A 31 -8.00 23.75 15.62
CA HIS A 31 -6.99 22.86 15.08
C HIS A 31 -5.94 22.51 16.15
N PRO A 32 -5.51 21.26 16.29
CA PRO A 32 -4.56 20.84 17.33
C PRO A 32 -3.21 21.60 17.23
N ASP A 33 -2.79 22.01 16.02
CA ASP A 33 -1.57 22.79 15.82
C ASP A 33 -1.69 24.25 16.31
N VAL A 34 -2.92 24.79 16.43
CA VAL A 34 -3.18 26.17 16.86
C VAL A 34 -3.68 26.21 18.30
N ASN A 35 -4.40 25.18 18.72
CA ASN A 35 -4.99 25.08 20.04
C ASN A 35 -4.87 23.64 20.57
N PRO A 36 -3.81 23.29 21.33
CA PRO A 36 -3.58 21.95 21.84
C PRO A 36 -4.71 21.45 22.79
N ASP A 37 -5.36 22.35 23.50
CA ASP A 37 -6.49 22.03 24.38
C ASP A 37 -7.84 21.94 23.65
N GLY A 38 -7.84 22.16 22.35
CA GLY A 38 -9.03 22.17 21.49
C GLY A 38 -9.41 20.82 20.87
N GLU A 39 -8.68 19.75 21.15
CA GLU A 39 -8.85 18.43 20.50
C GLU A 39 -10.26 17.86 20.64
N ASP A 40 -10.86 17.93 21.82
CA ASP A 40 -12.20 17.39 22.05
C ASP A 40 -13.27 18.21 21.32
N LYS A 41 -13.12 19.55 21.29
CA LYS A 41 -14.00 20.42 20.51
C LYS A 41 -13.84 20.22 19.01
N PHE A 42 -12.61 20.01 18.54
CA PHE A 42 -12.36 19.69 17.13
C PHE A 42 -13.07 18.39 16.72
N LYS A 43 -13.03 17.36 17.56
CA LYS A 43 -13.75 16.08 17.33
C LYS A 43 -15.26 16.30 17.24
N GLU A 44 -15.83 17.10 18.13
CA GLU A 44 -17.27 17.41 18.12
C GLU A 44 -17.69 18.21 16.88
N ILE A 45 -16.86 19.17 16.45
CA ILE A 45 -17.09 19.97 15.25
C ILE A 45 -17.03 19.10 13.99
N ALA A 46 -16.06 18.16 13.92
CA ALA A 46 -15.94 17.24 12.80
C ALA A 46 -17.10 16.26 12.72
N GLU A 47 -17.56 15.73 13.87
CA GLU A 47 -18.75 14.88 14.00
C GLU A 47 -20.02 15.60 13.52
N ALA A 48 -20.22 16.83 13.97
CA ALA A 48 -21.39 17.62 13.58
C ALA A 48 -21.40 17.93 12.07
N TYR A 49 -20.25 18.22 11.48
CA TYR A 49 -20.14 18.47 10.05
C TYR A 49 -20.41 17.21 9.21
N ASP A 50 -19.89 16.06 9.62
CA ASP A 50 -20.13 14.80 8.89
C ASP A 50 -21.61 14.45 8.82
N VAL A 51 -22.34 14.66 9.92
CA VAL A 51 -23.78 14.38 9.94
C VAL A 51 -24.57 15.40 9.13
N LEU A 52 -24.27 16.69 9.25
CA LEU A 52 -25.06 17.76 8.64
C LEU A 52 -24.70 18.07 7.17
N SER A 53 -23.50 17.68 6.72
CA SER A 53 -23.06 17.90 5.33
C SER A 53 -23.61 16.86 4.36
N ASN A 54 -24.00 15.69 4.83
CA ASN A 54 -24.54 14.62 4.00
C ASN A 54 -26.09 14.62 4.09
N PRO A 55 -26.81 14.78 2.97
CA PRO A 55 -28.29 14.85 2.96
C PRO A 55 -28.96 13.65 3.65
N ASP A 56 -28.46 12.43 3.38
CA ASP A 56 -29.00 11.19 3.94
C ASP A 56 -28.80 11.09 5.46
N LYS A 57 -27.65 11.54 5.95
CA LYS A 57 -27.34 11.56 7.38
C LYS A 57 -28.10 12.65 8.11
N LYS A 58 -28.22 13.84 7.50
CA LYS A 58 -29.01 14.95 8.01
C LYS A 58 -30.48 14.55 8.15
N GLN A 59 -31.05 13.89 7.13
CA GLN A 59 -32.43 13.41 7.18
C GLN A 59 -32.66 12.38 8.27
N LYS A 60 -31.69 11.47 8.52
CA LYS A 60 -31.76 10.49 9.61
C LYS A 60 -31.60 11.13 11.00
N TYR A 61 -30.79 12.18 11.10
CA TYR A 61 -30.61 12.94 12.34
C TYR A 61 -31.86 13.77 12.68
N ASP A 62 -32.49 14.39 11.68
CA ASP A 62 -33.70 15.19 11.85
C ASP A 62 -34.94 14.32 12.09
N ASN A 63 -34.94 13.03 11.65
CA ASN A 63 -36.00 12.05 11.91
C ASN A 63 -35.52 10.91 12.83
N PRO A 64 -35.75 10.99 14.15
CA PRO A 64 -35.20 10.08 15.18
C PRO A 64 -35.79 8.65 15.18
N GLY A 65 -36.29 8.14 14.07
CA GLY A 65 -36.84 6.78 13.95
C GLY A 65 -35.95 5.76 13.19
N GLY A 66 -34.76 6.10 12.72
CA GLY A 66 -33.89 5.21 11.95
C GLY A 66 -32.47 5.18 12.48
N GLY A 67 -32.03 4.00 12.91
CA GLY A 67 -30.75 3.72 13.55
C GLY A 67 -29.53 4.39 12.90
N GLY A 68 -28.85 5.23 13.67
CA GLY A 68 -27.67 5.94 13.25
C GLY A 68 -26.44 5.04 13.13
N MET A 69 -25.72 5.11 12.02
CA MET A 69 -24.31 4.69 11.94
C MET A 69 -23.49 5.63 12.83
N GLY A 70 -22.79 5.07 13.80
CA GLY A 70 -22.04 5.85 14.78
C GLY A 70 -20.80 6.50 14.17
N PHE A 71 -20.37 7.59 14.80
CA PHE A 71 -19.11 8.28 14.59
C PHE A 71 -17.88 7.34 14.55
N GLU A 72 -17.98 6.20 15.18
CA GLU A 72 -16.95 5.16 15.24
C GLU A 72 -16.66 4.51 13.88
N ASP A 73 -17.67 4.38 13.02
CA ASP A 73 -17.48 3.89 11.63
C ASP A 73 -16.75 4.92 10.76
N PHE A 74 -16.97 6.20 11.04
CA PHE A 74 -16.30 7.30 10.33
C PHE A 74 -14.81 7.42 10.71
N LEU A 75 -14.49 7.34 12.00
CA LEU A 75 -13.09 7.38 12.47
C LEU A 75 -12.29 6.15 12.03
N SER A 76 -12.93 4.99 11.92
CA SER A 76 -12.29 3.79 11.40
C SER A 76 -11.97 3.88 9.91
N GLN A 77 -12.77 4.63 9.15
CA GLN A 77 -12.55 4.89 7.72
C GLN A 77 -11.45 5.94 7.48
N MET A 78 -11.23 6.85 8.44
CA MET A 78 -10.14 7.84 8.42
C MET A 78 -8.80 7.30 9.01
N GLY A 79 -8.75 6.02 9.43
CA GLY A 79 -7.54 5.44 10.00
C GLY A 79 -7.31 5.74 11.49
N PHE A 80 -8.19 6.49 12.14
CA PHE A 80 -8.20 6.68 13.59
C PHE A 80 -8.93 5.52 14.25
N ASN A 81 -8.20 4.51 14.67
CA ASN A 81 -8.75 3.35 15.37
C ASN A 81 -9.10 3.72 16.82
N THR A 82 -10.28 4.33 17.02
CA THR A 82 -10.75 4.78 18.35
C THR A 82 -11.76 3.83 18.97
N ASN A 83 -11.82 2.56 18.56
CA ASN A 83 -12.77 1.63 19.13
C ASN A 83 -12.14 0.75 20.23
N PRO A 84 -12.18 1.16 21.54
CA PRO A 84 -11.83 0.27 22.63
C PRO A 84 -12.94 -0.73 22.97
N PHE A 85 -14.17 -0.57 22.42
CA PHE A 85 -15.33 -1.40 22.75
C PHE A 85 -15.97 -2.04 21.50
N GLY A 86 -15.53 -3.25 21.16
CA GLY A 86 -16.39 -4.30 20.68
C GLY A 86 -17.11 -4.16 19.35
N GLY A 87 -16.40 -3.94 18.25
CA GLY A 87 -16.79 -4.48 16.93
C GLY A 87 -15.94 -5.70 16.68
N GLY A 88 -16.52 -6.81 16.23
CA GLY A 88 -15.75 -7.99 15.89
C GLY A 88 -14.59 -7.60 14.98
N ARG A 89 -13.36 -7.63 15.47
CA ARG A 89 -12.15 -7.39 14.70
C ARG A 89 -12.25 -8.25 13.44
N ARG A 90 -12.46 -7.64 12.28
CA ARG A 90 -12.25 -8.35 11.03
C ARG A 90 -10.88 -9.00 11.18
N LYS A 91 -10.85 -10.33 11.11
CA LYS A 91 -9.59 -11.06 11.19
C LYS A 91 -8.78 -10.64 9.97
N THR A 92 -7.89 -9.69 10.16
CA THR A 92 -6.96 -9.26 9.11
C THR A 92 -5.66 -10.00 9.34
N ALA A 93 -5.18 -10.67 8.31
CA ALA A 93 -3.83 -11.19 8.32
C ALA A 93 -2.86 -10.11 7.84
N PRO A 94 -1.63 -10.09 8.35
CA PRO A 94 -0.62 -9.15 7.89
C PRO A 94 -0.34 -9.32 6.40
N GLU A 95 -0.05 -8.24 5.73
CA GLU A 95 0.35 -8.27 4.33
C GLU A 95 1.77 -8.82 4.21
N LYS A 96 1.98 -9.67 3.21
CA LYS A 96 3.30 -10.20 2.87
C LYS A 96 3.88 -9.39 1.74
N ILE A 97 5.09 -8.89 1.92
CA ILE A 97 5.78 -8.10 0.90
C ILE A 97 6.89 -8.95 0.29
N ILE A 98 6.93 -9.03 -1.03
CA ILE A 98 8.03 -9.61 -1.79
C ILE A 98 8.54 -8.58 -2.80
N LYS A 99 9.81 -8.71 -3.19
CA LYS A 99 10.45 -7.88 -4.21
C LYS A 99 10.43 -8.62 -5.55
N LEU A 100 10.10 -7.92 -6.62
CA LEU A 100 10.21 -8.41 -7.98
C LEU A 100 11.10 -7.50 -8.78
N ASP A 101 12.21 -8.05 -9.25
CA ASP A 101 13.12 -7.34 -10.12
C ASP A 101 12.62 -7.41 -11.56
N ILE A 102 12.49 -6.26 -12.21
CA ILE A 102 12.11 -6.11 -13.61
C ILE A 102 13.12 -5.20 -14.32
N THR A 103 13.21 -5.36 -15.63
CA THR A 103 13.99 -4.45 -16.46
C THR A 103 13.13 -3.30 -17.00
N PRO A 104 13.71 -2.17 -17.44
CA PRO A 104 12.97 -1.12 -18.13
C PRO A 104 12.20 -1.63 -19.35
N PHE A 105 12.73 -2.67 -20.02
CA PHE A 105 12.07 -3.30 -21.16
C PHE A 105 10.86 -4.11 -20.77
N ASP A 106 10.90 -4.78 -19.61
CA ASP A 106 9.75 -5.48 -19.06
C ASP A 106 8.60 -4.53 -18.76
N SER A 107 8.93 -3.33 -18.27
CA SER A 107 7.95 -2.28 -17.97
C SER A 107 7.42 -1.58 -19.23
N TYR A 108 8.22 -1.52 -20.31
CA TYR A 108 7.79 -0.92 -21.58
C TYR A 108 6.68 -1.71 -22.28
N ARG A 109 6.60 -3.01 -22.03
CA ARG A 109 5.59 -3.91 -22.59
C ARG A 109 4.78 -4.54 -21.48
N SER A 110 3.48 -4.77 -21.71
CA SER A 110 2.72 -5.65 -20.83
C SER A 110 3.29 -7.06 -20.93
N ILE A 111 3.80 -7.58 -19.83
CA ILE A 111 4.39 -8.93 -19.78
C ILE A 111 3.77 -9.77 -18.68
N ASN A 112 3.74 -11.06 -18.92
CA ASN A 112 3.43 -12.05 -17.90
C ASN A 112 4.74 -12.52 -17.26
N LYS A 113 4.88 -12.33 -15.94
CA LYS A 113 6.06 -12.76 -15.20
C LYS A 113 5.67 -13.82 -14.18
N GLU A 114 6.38 -14.93 -14.20
CA GLU A 114 6.21 -15.99 -13.24
C GLU A 114 7.02 -15.68 -11.99
N ILE A 115 6.37 -15.77 -10.83
CA ILE A 115 6.99 -15.56 -9.52
C ILE A 115 6.79 -16.78 -8.65
N THR A 116 7.84 -17.17 -7.94
CA THR A 116 7.79 -18.22 -6.93
C THR A 116 8.18 -17.63 -5.59
N TYR A 117 7.31 -17.80 -4.59
CA TYR A 117 7.57 -17.27 -3.25
C TYR A 117 7.12 -18.29 -2.19
N ARG A 118 7.75 -18.21 -1.03
CA ARG A 118 7.36 -19.04 0.12
C ARG A 118 6.15 -18.42 0.81
N ARG A 119 5.14 -19.22 1.08
CA ARG A 119 3.90 -18.85 1.74
C ARG A 119 3.62 -19.79 2.91
N GLU A 120 3.14 -19.24 4.02
CA GLU A 120 2.57 -20.04 5.10
C GLU A 120 1.10 -20.34 4.80
N THR A 121 0.75 -21.61 4.70
CA THR A 121 -0.62 -22.09 4.45
C THR A 121 -1.21 -22.74 5.69
N ALA A 122 -2.53 -22.81 5.77
CA ALA A 122 -3.18 -23.57 6.83
C ALA A 122 -2.75 -25.05 6.75
N CYS A 123 -2.38 -25.62 7.87
CA CYS A 123 -2.08 -27.07 7.92
C CYS A 123 -3.35 -27.85 7.60
N ASN A 124 -3.30 -28.73 6.59
CA ASN A 124 -4.43 -29.53 6.13
C ASN A 124 -4.97 -30.46 7.23
N THR A 125 -4.08 -30.98 8.08
CA THR A 125 -4.46 -31.95 9.14
C THR A 125 -5.27 -31.32 10.25
N CYS A 126 -4.91 -30.09 10.67
CA CYS A 126 -5.61 -29.41 11.76
C CYS A 126 -6.40 -28.16 11.31
N GLY A 127 -6.49 -27.89 10.01
CA GLY A 127 -7.22 -26.74 9.48
C GLY A 127 -6.75 -25.38 10.02
N GLY A 128 -5.48 -25.26 10.38
CA GLY A 128 -4.94 -24.02 10.95
C GLY A 128 -5.12 -23.90 12.47
N SER A 129 -5.68 -24.91 13.15
CA SER A 129 -5.89 -24.86 14.61
C SER A 129 -4.62 -25.05 15.43
N GLY A 130 -3.62 -25.75 14.89
CA GLY A 130 -2.42 -26.18 15.61
C GLY A 130 -2.63 -27.44 16.45
N GLY A 131 -3.85 -27.98 16.52
CA GLY A 131 -4.22 -29.16 17.31
C GLY A 131 -5.64 -29.09 17.85
N ASP A 132 -5.97 -29.93 18.81
CA ASP A 132 -7.27 -29.97 19.44
C ASP A 132 -7.47 -28.75 20.36
N ARG A 133 -8.44 -27.92 20.03
CA ARG A 133 -8.74 -26.67 20.77
C ARG A 133 -9.79 -26.91 21.84
N VAL A 134 -9.50 -26.45 23.05
CA VAL A 134 -10.46 -26.36 24.15
C VAL A 134 -10.63 -24.90 24.55
N THR A 135 -11.87 -24.48 24.75
CA THR A 135 -12.17 -23.12 25.20
C THR A 135 -11.41 -22.79 26.48
N CYS A 136 -10.74 -21.68 26.53
CA CYS A 136 -9.99 -21.27 27.72
C CYS A 136 -10.94 -21.05 28.90
N ALA A 137 -10.84 -21.85 29.93
CA ALA A 137 -11.68 -21.74 31.13
C ALA A 137 -11.50 -20.41 31.88
N ALA A 138 -10.30 -19.81 31.79
CA ALA A 138 -9.97 -18.58 32.49
C ALA A 138 -10.63 -17.32 31.91
N CYS A 139 -10.98 -17.31 30.61
CA CYS A 139 -11.64 -16.20 29.94
C CYS A 139 -12.89 -16.61 29.17
N GLN A 140 -13.29 -17.88 29.29
CA GLN A 140 -14.47 -18.45 28.64
C GLN A 140 -14.54 -18.18 27.12
N GLY A 141 -13.39 -18.18 26.48
CA GLY A 141 -13.28 -17.93 25.04
C GLY A 141 -13.05 -16.46 24.65
N ALA A 142 -13.22 -15.51 25.53
CA ALA A 142 -13.10 -14.07 25.21
C ALA A 142 -11.68 -13.62 24.84
N GLY A 143 -10.64 -14.34 25.26
CA GLY A 143 -9.24 -13.96 25.07
C GLY A 143 -8.76 -12.83 25.97
N VAL A 144 -9.69 -12.11 26.59
CA VAL A 144 -9.44 -10.99 27.51
C VAL A 144 -10.12 -11.24 28.85
N ARG A 145 -9.62 -10.63 29.90
CA ARG A 145 -10.26 -10.55 31.21
C ARG A 145 -10.63 -9.11 31.46
N VAL A 146 -11.85 -8.91 31.92
CA VAL A 146 -12.37 -7.61 32.29
C VAL A 146 -12.22 -7.46 33.82
N ARG A 147 -11.52 -6.41 34.24
CA ARG A 147 -11.46 -6.00 35.65
C ARG A 147 -12.17 -4.67 35.80
N GLN A 148 -13.05 -4.59 36.78
CA GLN A 148 -13.70 -3.36 37.17
C GLN A 148 -12.98 -2.78 38.35
N PHE A 149 -12.59 -1.50 38.30
CA PHE A 149 -12.00 -0.74 39.39
C PHE A 149 -12.86 0.48 39.70
N GLY A 150 -12.90 0.83 40.96
CA GLY A 150 -13.66 2.00 41.42
C GLY A 150 -15.07 1.67 41.97
N GLN A 151 -15.67 2.66 42.62
CA GLN A 151 -17.04 2.58 43.15
C GLN A 151 -18.00 3.43 42.30
N PRO A 152 -19.28 3.06 42.19
CA PRO A 152 -20.27 3.92 41.54
C PRO A 152 -20.24 5.35 42.10
N PRO A 153 -20.31 6.41 41.26
CA PRO A 153 -20.51 6.40 39.81
C PRO A 153 -19.24 6.31 38.95
N PHE A 154 -18.04 6.23 39.54
CA PHE A 154 -16.75 6.26 38.81
C PHE A 154 -16.15 4.85 38.66
N GLN A 155 -16.82 3.97 37.94
CA GLN A 155 -16.26 2.66 37.60
C GLN A 155 -15.44 2.72 36.30
N GLN A 156 -14.17 2.29 36.37
CA GLN A 156 -13.33 2.08 35.22
C GLN A 156 -13.29 0.59 34.90
N ILE A 157 -13.46 0.28 33.63
CA ILE A 157 -13.37 -1.08 33.08
C ILE A 157 -12.02 -1.24 32.40
N LEU A 158 -11.16 -2.07 32.96
CA LEU A 158 -9.87 -2.41 32.35
C LEU A 158 -9.96 -3.78 31.69
N GLN A 159 -9.60 -3.85 30.41
CA GLN A 159 -9.47 -5.11 29.69
C GLN A 159 -8.01 -5.53 29.64
N GLU A 160 -7.70 -6.67 30.21
CA GLU A 160 -6.37 -7.28 30.20
C GLU A 160 -6.36 -8.52 29.30
N THR A 161 -5.30 -8.70 28.52
CA THR A 161 -5.10 -9.94 27.78
C THR A 161 -5.09 -11.13 28.73
N CYS A 162 -5.87 -12.17 28.43
CA CYS A 162 -5.89 -13.36 29.28
C CYS A 162 -4.52 -14.05 29.29
N GLY A 163 -3.84 -14.04 30.43
CA GLY A 163 -2.51 -14.63 30.60
C GLY A 163 -2.46 -16.14 30.34
N HIS A 164 -3.59 -16.86 30.57
CA HIS A 164 -3.65 -18.30 30.37
C HIS A 164 -3.62 -18.71 28.88
N CYS A 165 -4.42 -18.08 28.04
CA CYS A 165 -4.47 -18.36 26.60
C CYS A 165 -3.70 -17.34 25.76
N LYS A 166 -3.09 -16.32 26.38
CA LYS A 166 -2.35 -15.24 25.72
C LYS A 166 -3.16 -14.55 24.61
N GLY A 167 -4.41 -14.29 24.90
CA GLY A 167 -5.32 -13.60 23.98
C GLY A 167 -6.03 -14.50 22.97
N LYS A 168 -5.70 -15.79 22.88
CA LYS A 168 -6.25 -16.70 21.86
C LYS A 168 -7.72 -17.13 22.11
N GLY A 169 -8.19 -17.06 23.35
CA GLY A 169 -9.52 -17.55 23.74
C GLY A 169 -9.61 -19.07 23.90
N PHE A 170 -8.60 -19.83 23.49
CA PHE A 170 -8.54 -21.29 23.60
C PHE A 170 -7.14 -21.76 23.99
N THR A 171 -7.05 -23.00 24.46
CA THR A 171 -5.81 -23.71 24.71
C THR A 171 -5.76 -24.95 23.83
N ILE A 172 -4.55 -25.42 23.49
CA ILE A 172 -4.34 -26.66 22.72
C ILE A 172 -4.03 -27.77 23.72
N THR A 173 -4.86 -28.84 23.72
CA THR A 173 -4.67 -30.01 24.59
C THR A 173 -3.81 -31.08 23.95
N ARG A 174 -3.98 -31.28 22.65
CA ARG A 174 -3.14 -32.19 21.85
C ARG A 174 -2.63 -31.43 20.64
N GLY A 175 -1.31 -31.27 20.55
CA GLY A 175 -0.67 -30.57 19.43
C GLY A 175 -0.79 -31.41 18.14
N CYS A 176 -0.92 -30.73 17.01
CA CYS A 176 -0.86 -31.35 15.71
C CYS A 176 0.58 -31.73 15.38
N VAL A 177 0.84 -33.03 15.22
CA VAL A 177 2.18 -33.53 14.91
C VAL A 177 2.68 -33.05 13.55
N ASP A 178 1.76 -32.89 12.59
CA ASP A 178 2.05 -32.61 11.20
C ASP A 178 2.60 -31.17 10.98
N CYS A 179 2.18 -30.20 11.79
CA CYS A 179 2.69 -28.83 11.76
C CYS A 179 3.45 -28.41 13.04
N GLY A 180 3.73 -29.35 13.94
CA GLY A 180 4.40 -29.03 15.20
C GLY A 180 3.62 -28.05 16.07
N SER A 181 2.29 -28.12 16.06
CA SER A 181 1.37 -27.22 16.79
C SER A 181 1.35 -25.75 16.28
N LEU A 182 2.00 -25.46 15.17
CA LEU A 182 2.02 -24.10 14.59
C LEU A 182 0.68 -23.72 13.93
N GLY A 183 -0.05 -24.70 13.42
CA GLY A 183 -1.27 -24.49 12.64
C GLY A 183 -1.00 -24.15 11.17
N THR A 184 0.25 -23.85 10.82
CA THR A 184 0.66 -23.50 9.44
C THR A 184 1.80 -24.37 8.95
N LYS A 185 1.93 -24.44 7.64
CA LYS A 185 3.05 -25.05 6.92
C LYS A 185 3.56 -24.12 5.85
N GLY A 186 4.87 -24.00 5.74
CA GLY A 186 5.51 -23.25 4.66
C GLY A 186 5.51 -24.06 3.36
N GLU A 187 4.97 -23.49 2.30
CA GLU A 187 5.04 -24.04 0.95
C GLU A 187 5.50 -22.99 -0.06
N TYR A 188 6.09 -23.44 -1.17
CA TYR A 188 6.38 -22.58 -2.30
C TYR A 188 5.18 -22.52 -3.22
N LYS A 189 4.74 -21.29 -3.54
CA LYS A 189 3.66 -21.06 -4.49
C LYS A 189 4.22 -20.32 -5.69
N THR A 190 3.94 -20.88 -6.87
CA THR A 190 4.23 -20.24 -8.14
C THR A 190 2.96 -19.65 -8.72
N MET A 191 3.04 -18.43 -9.23
CA MET A 191 1.94 -17.75 -9.90
C MET A 191 2.45 -16.85 -11.00
N THR A 192 1.64 -16.68 -12.02
CA THR A 192 1.89 -15.72 -13.10
C THR A 192 1.17 -14.42 -12.80
N ILE A 193 1.87 -13.31 -12.87
CA ILE A 193 1.31 -11.97 -12.75
C ILE A 193 1.42 -11.25 -14.10
N ALA A 194 0.34 -10.58 -14.49
CA ALA A 194 0.33 -9.72 -15.66
C ALA A 194 0.76 -8.31 -15.23
N LEU A 195 2.00 -7.94 -15.56
CA LEU A 195 2.48 -6.59 -15.33
C LEU A 195 1.92 -5.70 -16.43
N GLN A 196 1.27 -4.62 -16.02
CA GLN A 196 0.75 -3.65 -16.96
C GLN A 196 1.88 -2.81 -17.53
N HIS A 197 1.68 -2.33 -18.74
CA HIS A 197 2.51 -1.31 -19.35
C HIS A 197 2.60 -0.08 -18.44
N GLY A 198 3.80 0.42 -18.25
CA GLY A 198 3.96 1.65 -17.49
C GLY A 198 4.24 1.49 -16.01
N ILE A 199 4.39 0.27 -15.50
CA ILE A 199 4.72 0.06 -14.09
C ILE A 199 6.11 0.65 -13.76
N ASP A 200 6.20 1.39 -12.66
CA ASP A 200 7.42 2.10 -12.28
C ASP A 200 8.13 1.48 -11.07
N ASP A 201 9.37 1.91 -10.84
CA ASP A 201 10.13 1.51 -9.66
C ASP A 201 9.40 1.92 -8.37
N GLY A 202 9.37 1.01 -7.40
CA GLY A 202 8.71 1.24 -6.12
C GLY A 202 7.20 1.06 -6.11
N GLU A 203 6.56 0.85 -7.25
CA GLU A 203 5.12 0.55 -7.29
C GLU A 203 4.81 -0.83 -6.71
N TYR A 204 3.56 -1.01 -6.26
CA TYR A 204 3.10 -2.25 -5.65
C TYR A 204 2.01 -2.90 -6.49
N TYR A 205 2.20 -4.18 -6.80
CA TYR A 205 1.16 -5.03 -7.34
C TYR A 205 0.53 -5.85 -6.22
N ARG A 206 -0.78 -5.70 -6.01
CA ARG A 206 -1.51 -6.34 -4.92
C ARG A 206 -2.22 -7.60 -5.41
N VAL A 207 -1.99 -8.71 -4.70
CA VAL A 207 -2.69 -9.97 -4.91
C VAL A 207 -3.50 -10.28 -3.65
N GLU A 208 -4.82 -10.25 -3.78
CA GLU A 208 -5.71 -10.55 -2.68
C GLU A 208 -5.55 -12.01 -2.22
N GLN A 209 -5.54 -12.21 -0.90
CA GLN A 209 -5.36 -13.52 -0.28
C GLN A 209 -4.10 -14.27 -0.74
N GLY A 210 -3.13 -13.57 -1.34
CA GLY A 210 -1.87 -14.14 -1.78
C GLY A 210 -0.83 -14.30 -0.67
N GLY A 211 -1.00 -13.64 0.46
CA GLY A 211 -0.09 -13.65 1.61
C GLY A 211 -0.20 -14.86 2.52
N ASP A 212 0.38 -14.76 3.70
CA ASP A 212 0.45 -15.83 4.68
C ASP A 212 -0.90 -16.04 5.39
N TYR A 213 -1.15 -17.27 5.81
CA TYR A 213 -2.31 -17.62 6.63
C TYR A 213 -2.11 -17.18 8.07
N HIS A 214 -3.08 -16.46 8.60
CA HIS A 214 -3.08 -16.03 9.99
C HIS A 214 -4.49 -16.03 10.58
N ASN A 215 -4.70 -16.69 11.71
CA ASN A 215 -5.95 -16.71 12.47
C ASN A 215 -7.24 -16.98 11.65
N GLY A 216 -7.18 -17.85 10.67
CA GLY A 216 -8.34 -18.26 9.88
C GLY A 216 -8.51 -17.54 8.55
N VAL A 217 -7.63 -16.58 8.23
CA VAL A 217 -7.67 -15.80 6.99
C VAL A 217 -6.30 -15.71 6.34
N TYR A 218 -6.27 -15.51 5.04
CA TYR A 218 -5.05 -15.19 4.32
C TYR A 218 -4.87 -13.68 4.21
N GLY A 219 -3.64 -13.20 4.41
CA GLY A 219 -3.27 -11.82 4.13
C GLY A 219 -3.13 -11.57 2.62
N ASN A 220 -2.93 -10.32 2.24
CA ASN A 220 -2.61 -9.99 0.86
C ASN A 220 -1.10 -10.14 0.61
N LEU A 221 -0.76 -10.40 -0.64
CA LEU A 221 0.60 -10.32 -1.13
C LEU A 221 0.78 -8.99 -1.83
N LEU A 222 1.76 -8.23 -1.39
CA LEU A 222 2.22 -7.00 -2.04
C LEU A 222 3.54 -7.31 -2.74
N ILE A 223 3.57 -7.16 -4.04
CA ILE A 223 4.76 -7.34 -4.86
C ILE A 223 5.32 -5.95 -5.13
N LYS A 224 6.40 -5.62 -4.46
CA LYS A 224 7.12 -4.36 -4.68
C LYS A 224 7.97 -4.49 -5.94
N ILE A 225 7.68 -3.68 -6.93
CA ILE A 225 8.44 -3.61 -8.16
C ILE A 225 9.79 -2.95 -7.87
N HIS A 226 10.84 -3.54 -8.38
CA HIS A 226 12.16 -2.95 -8.37
C HIS A 226 12.74 -2.99 -9.78
N MET A 227 12.98 -1.81 -10.32
CA MET A 227 13.55 -1.68 -11.66
C MET A 227 15.06 -1.82 -11.58
N THR A 228 15.57 -2.88 -12.18
CA THR A 228 17.01 -3.10 -12.29
C THR A 228 17.55 -2.32 -13.47
N THR A 229 18.53 -1.47 -13.24
CA THR A 229 19.33 -0.92 -14.32
C THR A 229 20.22 -2.04 -14.86
N ASN A 230 20.24 -2.25 -16.16
CA ASN A 230 21.33 -3.01 -16.77
C ASN A 230 22.44 -2.03 -17.17
N ASP A 231 23.65 -2.54 -17.44
CA ASP A 231 24.86 -1.72 -17.65
C ASP A 231 24.73 -0.62 -18.71
N ASN A 232 23.74 -0.73 -19.61
CA ASN A 232 23.58 0.17 -20.74
C ASN A 232 22.29 0.98 -20.70
N TRP A 233 21.29 0.58 -19.93
CA TRP A 233 19.97 1.20 -19.93
C TRP A 233 19.59 1.75 -18.56
N GLU A 234 19.15 3.00 -18.56
CA GLU A 234 18.60 3.68 -17.39
C GLU A 234 17.26 4.33 -17.75
N LYS A 235 16.30 4.30 -16.85
CA LYS A 235 15.03 5.00 -16.96
C LYS A 235 15.01 6.16 -15.98
N VAL A 236 14.73 7.37 -16.48
CA VAL A 236 14.55 8.56 -15.63
C VAL A 236 13.24 9.24 -16.03
N GLY A 237 12.23 9.12 -15.18
CA GLY A 237 10.88 9.56 -15.51
C GLY A 237 10.34 8.80 -16.74
N ASP A 238 9.91 9.52 -17.76
CA ASP A 238 9.42 8.94 -19.02
C ASP A 238 10.53 8.77 -20.07
N ASP A 239 11.76 9.19 -19.78
CA ASP A 239 12.86 9.13 -20.71
C ASP A 239 13.72 7.87 -20.52
N PHE A 240 14.24 7.34 -21.62
CA PHE A 240 15.26 6.30 -21.61
C PHE A 240 16.64 6.89 -21.86
N PHE A 241 17.62 6.39 -21.15
CA PHE A 241 19.03 6.68 -21.36
C PHE A 241 19.75 5.39 -21.73
N TYR A 242 20.43 5.41 -22.88
CA TYR A 242 21.23 4.30 -23.35
C TYR A 242 22.69 4.69 -23.45
N THR A 243 23.57 3.94 -22.80
CA THR A 243 25.01 4.12 -22.92
C THR A 243 25.54 3.22 -24.06
N ASN A 244 25.89 3.83 -25.16
CA ASN A 244 26.47 3.17 -26.34
C ASN A 244 27.98 3.19 -26.22
N TYR A 245 28.60 2.03 -26.06
CA TYR A 245 30.05 1.88 -26.10
C TYR A 245 30.46 1.61 -27.52
N MET A 246 31.31 2.46 -28.09
CA MET A 246 31.72 2.40 -29.50
C MET A 246 33.24 2.41 -29.61
N SER A 247 33.72 1.79 -30.65
CA SER A 247 35.14 1.86 -31.11
C SER A 247 35.37 3.07 -32.01
N TYR A 248 36.62 3.37 -32.28
CA TYR A 248 36.96 4.42 -33.26
C TYR A 248 36.40 4.11 -34.65
N SER A 249 36.41 2.84 -35.07
CA SER A 249 35.87 2.41 -36.37
C SER A 249 34.34 2.60 -36.45
N ASP A 250 33.64 2.59 -35.34
CA ASP A 250 32.20 2.83 -35.34
C ASP A 250 31.85 4.29 -35.63
N LEU A 251 32.77 5.23 -35.35
CA LEU A 251 32.61 6.65 -35.69
C LEU A 251 32.66 6.91 -37.20
N LEU A 252 33.22 5.98 -37.95
CA LEU A 252 33.27 6.10 -39.42
C LEU A 252 32.00 5.63 -40.13
N LYS A 253 31.06 5.04 -39.32
CA LYS A 253 29.74 4.64 -39.83
C LYS A 253 28.80 5.85 -39.83
N GLU A 254 27.84 5.85 -40.71
CA GLU A 254 26.82 6.91 -40.78
C GLU A 254 25.77 6.82 -39.68
N SER A 255 25.61 5.64 -39.06
CA SER A 255 24.60 5.38 -38.05
C SER A 255 25.04 4.31 -37.06
N CYS A 256 24.43 4.32 -35.89
CA CYS A 256 24.50 3.25 -34.88
C CYS A 256 23.19 2.50 -34.76
N GLU A 257 23.30 1.22 -34.41
CA GLU A 257 22.15 0.37 -34.10
C GLU A 257 21.97 0.28 -32.57
N ILE A 258 20.81 0.68 -32.10
CA ILE A 258 20.45 0.69 -30.68
C ILE A 258 19.36 -0.37 -30.42
N PRO A 259 19.59 -1.35 -29.54
CA PRO A 259 18.53 -2.26 -29.15
C PRO A 259 17.44 -1.48 -28.43
N HIS A 260 16.20 -1.59 -28.87
CA HIS A 260 15.05 -0.90 -28.27
C HIS A 260 13.89 -1.88 -28.08
N PRO A 261 12.99 -1.67 -27.10
CA PRO A 261 11.82 -2.57 -26.92
C PRO A 261 10.98 -2.74 -28.19
N ASP A 262 10.86 -1.72 -29.05
CA ASP A 262 10.14 -1.81 -30.32
C ASP A 262 10.93 -2.51 -31.45
N GLY A 263 12.14 -2.93 -31.19
CA GLY A 263 13.08 -3.48 -32.19
C GLY A 263 14.36 -2.65 -32.31
N THR A 264 15.31 -3.07 -33.11
CA THR A 264 16.57 -2.32 -33.32
C THR A 264 16.29 -0.99 -34.01
N LEU A 265 16.75 0.10 -33.40
CA LEU A 265 16.67 1.45 -33.96
C LEU A 265 17.99 1.79 -34.64
N SER A 266 17.94 2.17 -35.92
CA SER A 266 19.08 2.76 -36.62
C SER A 266 19.06 4.28 -36.44
N VAL A 267 20.07 4.82 -35.78
CA VAL A 267 20.16 6.25 -35.44
C VAL A 267 21.35 6.85 -36.18
N LYS A 268 21.08 7.80 -37.05
CA LYS A 268 22.13 8.51 -37.82
C LYS A 268 22.91 9.46 -36.92
N TYR A 269 24.21 9.51 -37.10
CA TYR A 269 25.05 10.50 -36.45
C TYR A 269 24.81 11.89 -37.05
N PRO A 270 24.83 12.96 -36.22
CA PRO A 270 24.80 14.32 -36.74
C PRO A 270 26.11 14.64 -37.50
N GLU A 271 26.03 15.58 -38.42
CA GLU A 271 27.23 16.03 -39.20
C GLU A 271 28.37 16.48 -38.28
N LEU A 272 28.07 17.12 -37.18
CA LEU A 272 28.99 17.47 -36.11
C LEU A 272 28.69 16.54 -34.91
N PHE A 273 29.40 15.43 -34.84
CA PHE A 273 29.29 14.47 -33.74
C PHE A 273 30.12 14.93 -32.55
N ASP A 274 29.45 15.15 -31.42
CA ASP A 274 30.07 15.49 -30.14
C ASP A 274 29.71 14.41 -29.10
N SER A 275 30.67 13.54 -28.79
CA SER A 275 30.45 12.43 -27.83
C SER A 275 30.18 12.90 -26.42
N SER A 276 30.46 14.17 -26.08
CA SER A 276 30.13 14.74 -24.75
C SER A 276 28.66 15.03 -24.58
N LYS A 277 27.89 15.12 -25.66
CA LYS A 277 26.45 15.41 -25.66
C LYS A 277 25.64 14.17 -26.01
N PRO A 278 24.59 13.85 -25.29
CA PRO A 278 23.70 12.75 -25.63
C PRO A 278 22.90 13.09 -26.90
N MET A 279 22.77 12.10 -27.80
CA MET A 279 21.87 12.20 -28.94
C MET A 279 20.44 11.90 -28.50
N ARG A 280 19.51 12.78 -28.87
CA ARG A 280 18.09 12.66 -28.54
C ARG A 280 17.27 12.08 -29.68
N VAL A 281 16.58 10.99 -29.45
CA VAL A 281 15.63 10.41 -30.39
C VAL A 281 14.21 10.63 -29.83
N ARG A 282 13.47 11.52 -30.47
CA ARG A 282 12.14 11.95 -29.99
C ARG A 282 11.12 10.80 -30.05
N GLY A 283 10.29 10.69 -29.01
CA GLY A 283 9.19 9.74 -28.92
C GLY A 283 9.64 8.27 -28.85
N LYS A 284 10.89 8.01 -28.45
CA LYS A 284 11.46 6.68 -28.24
C LYS A 284 11.80 6.41 -26.78
N GLY A 285 11.29 7.22 -25.89
CA GLY A 285 11.28 6.96 -24.46
C GLY A 285 10.09 6.11 -24.04
N PHE A 286 9.82 6.14 -22.75
CA PHE A 286 8.76 5.37 -22.15
C PHE A 286 7.37 5.95 -22.51
N ARG A 287 6.37 5.08 -22.68
CA ARG A 287 5.00 5.49 -22.98
C ARG A 287 4.12 5.30 -21.74
N ARG A 288 3.80 6.40 -21.07
CA ARG A 288 2.85 6.43 -19.97
C ARG A 288 1.70 7.40 -20.31
N GLU A 289 1.56 8.47 -19.59
CA GLU A 289 0.65 9.58 -19.93
C GLU A 289 1.24 10.46 -21.03
N ARG A 290 2.55 10.58 -21.05
CA ARG A 290 3.34 11.29 -22.04
C ARG A 290 4.35 10.32 -22.67
N ILE A 291 4.64 10.50 -23.95
CA ILE A 291 5.70 9.77 -24.63
C ILE A 291 7.00 10.50 -24.33
N GLY A 292 7.92 9.82 -23.66
CA GLY A 292 9.27 10.29 -23.41
C GLY A 292 10.20 10.16 -24.63
N ASP A 293 11.45 10.52 -24.46
CA ASP A 293 12.49 10.48 -25.48
C ASP A 293 13.59 9.47 -25.10
N LEU A 294 14.35 9.03 -26.08
CA LEU A 294 15.55 8.24 -25.89
C LEU A 294 16.78 9.14 -26.00
N TYR A 295 17.63 9.12 -24.99
CA TYR A 295 18.92 9.80 -24.96
C TYR A 295 20.04 8.76 -25.07
N ILE A 296 20.89 8.90 -26.10
CA ILE A 296 22.00 7.99 -26.35
C ILE A 296 23.29 8.69 -25.96
N LYS A 297 23.94 8.21 -24.91
CA LYS A 297 25.26 8.66 -24.48
C LYS A 297 26.32 7.79 -25.16
N ASN A 298 27.10 8.37 -26.04
CA ASN A 298 28.16 7.67 -26.76
C ASN A 298 29.48 7.75 -25.99
N ILE A 299 30.07 6.60 -25.68
CA ILE A 299 31.36 6.50 -24.99
C ILE A 299 32.32 5.78 -25.93
N VAL A 300 33.31 6.52 -26.44
CA VAL A 300 34.34 5.94 -27.30
C VAL A 300 35.38 5.22 -26.43
N LYS A 301 35.54 3.93 -26.63
CA LYS A 301 36.57 3.11 -25.99
C LYS A 301 37.70 2.81 -26.97
N PHE A 302 38.90 3.12 -26.56
CA PHE A 302 40.11 2.80 -27.33
C PHE A 302 40.71 1.50 -26.80
N LYS A 303 40.93 0.54 -27.68
CA LYS A 303 41.81 -0.59 -27.36
C LYS A 303 43.26 -0.13 -27.50
N LYS A 304 44.08 -0.56 -26.52
CA LYS A 304 45.51 -0.16 -26.48
C LYS A 304 46.28 -0.51 -27.76
N ASP A 305 45.81 -1.51 -28.49
CA ASP A 305 46.42 -1.98 -29.77
C ASP A 305 45.98 -1.16 -30.99
N GLU A 306 44.99 -0.28 -30.84
CA GLU A 306 44.50 0.59 -31.94
C GLU A 306 45.23 1.94 -31.99
N ILE A 307 46.05 2.25 -31.00
CA ILE A 307 46.88 3.45 -30.94
C ILE A 307 48.29 3.05 -31.41
N LYS A 308 48.46 2.94 -32.71
CA LYS A 308 49.80 2.98 -33.29
C LYS A 308 50.19 4.46 -33.44
N VAL A 309 51.05 4.92 -32.57
CA VAL A 309 51.76 6.18 -32.75
C VAL A 309 52.96 5.83 -33.61
N ASP A 310 52.95 6.21 -34.90
CA ASP A 310 54.13 6.21 -35.75
C ASP A 310 55.11 7.25 -35.30
#